data_8ab974d8ed250592828febca31ff629a
#
_entry.id   8ab974d8ed250592828febca31ff629a
#
_cell.length_a   1.000
_cell.length_b   1.000
_cell.length_c   1.000
_cell.angle_alpha   90.00
_cell.angle_beta   90.00
_cell.angle_gamma   90.00
#
_symmetry.space_group_name_H-M   'P 1'
#
loop_
_entity.id
_entity.type
_entity.pdbx_description
1 polymer ?
#
loop_
_entity_poly.entity_id
_entity_poly.type
_entity_poly.pdbx_seq_one_letter_code
_entity_poly.pdbx_strand_id
1 'polypeptide(L)'
;FVKEDERVAPHGEVKVKPLLNNIQWGQDAPFFNKMPERKATENNPKEHYYVGCVATAMAQIMRFHKWPTQGTGNMTYTDNLGKKHVADFTSAHFDWTKMPERLELDNADETENNMVATLSSLAAFSVHMSFMPSGEAGAYSQAVTGALVNHFGYDTGIAYKKREYYSTPQWIAMIKTELDAGRPVFYSASNEDGKGGHAFVCDGYD
;
A
#
# COMPACT_ATOMS: atom_id res chain seq x y z
N PHE A 1 -9.31 20.63 -3.19
CA PHE A 1 -9.20 21.70 -2.19
C PHE A 1 -10.60 22.00 -1.67
N VAL A 2 -10.93 21.53 -0.47
CA VAL A 2 -12.05 22.06 0.30
C VAL A 2 -11.66 23.48 0.65
N LYS A 3 -12.51 24.45 0.37
CA LYS A 3 -12.26 25.84 0.77
C LYS A 3 -12.03 25.87 2.28
N GLU A 4 -11.16 26.74 2.75
CA GLU A 4 -10.74 26.82 4.15
C GLU A 4 -11.94 26.96 5.14
N ASP A 5 -13.03 27.58 4.67
CA ASP A 5 -14.28 27.79 5.41
C ASP A 5 -15.16 26.53 5.57
N GLU A 6 -14.82 25.43 4.87
CA GLU A 6 -15.51 24.14 4.98
C GLU A 6 -14.75 23.12 5.84
N ARG A 7 -13.61 23.53 6.41
CA ARG A 7 -12.91 22.72 7.42
C ARG A 7 -13.68 22.85 8.73
N VAL A 8 -14.59 21.93 8.95
CA VAL A 8 -15.14 21.74 10.28
C VAL A 8 -13.99 21.28 11.15
N ALA A 9 -13.58 22.10 12.13
CA ALA A 9 -12.65 21.64 13.14
C ALA A 9 -13.23 20.39 13.81
N PRO A 10 -12.43 19.36 14.09
CA PRO A 10 -12.90 18.16 14.75
C PRO A 10 -13.37 18.55 16.16
N HIS A 11 -14.67 18.63 16.35
CA HIS A 11 -15.33 18.93 17.62
C HIS A 11 -16.09 17.73 18.16
N GLY A 12 -15.80 16.54 17.65
CA GLY A 12 -16.45 15.29 18.01
C GLY A 12 -15.59 14.41 18.89
N GLU A 13 -16.24 13.57 19.66
CA GLU A 13 -15.62 12.43 20.28
C GLU A 13 -15.13 11.47 19.19
N VAL A 14 -13.89 11.00 19.29
CA VAL A 14 -13.33 10.02 18.34
C VAL A 14 -14.24 8.80 18.29
N LYS A 15 -14.82 8.54 17.11
CA LYS A 15 -15.76 7.43 16.89
C LYS A 15 -15.03 6.12 16.63
N VAL A 16 -14.04 6.17 15.75
CA VAL A 16 -13.17 5.03 15.45
C VAL A 16 -11.73 5.51 15.55
N LYS A 17 -11.00 4.97 16.54
CA LYS A 17 -9.57 5.23 16.69
C LYS A 17 -8.80 4.62 15.51
N PRO A 18 -7.60 5.15 15.19
CA PRO A 18 -6.79 4.58 14.13
C PRO A 18 -6.61 3.07 14.28
N LEU A 19 -7.14 2.32 13.31
CA LEU A 19 -7.10 0.85 13.30
C LEU A 19 -5.69 0.31 13.11
N LEU A 20 -4.89 0.98 12.29
CA LEU A 20 -3.49 0.59 12.05
C LEU A 20 -2.62 0.76 13.30
N ASN A 21 -3.04 1.65 14.21
CA ASN A 21 -2.37 1.92 15.48
C ASN A 21 -0.85 2.18 15.28
N ASN A 22 0.00 1.19 15.55
CA ASN A 22 1.45 1.31 15.45
C ASN A 22 2.02 0.85 14.10
N ILE A 23 1.19 0.36 13.17
CA ILE A 23 1.68 -0.08 11.85
C ILE A 23 2.19 1.13 11.06
N GLN A 24 3.51 1.21 10.92
CA GLN A 24 4.22 2.33 10.30
C GLN A 24 5.19 1.81 9.21
N TRP A 25 4.66 1.08 8.26
CA TRP A 25 5.44 0.59 7.14
C TRP A 25 5.64 1.68 6.09
N GLY A 26 6.85 1.77 5.58
CA GLY A 26 7.28 2.79 4.64
C GLY A 26 7.59 2.25 3.24
N GLN A 27 8.18 3.12 2.43
CA GLN A 27 8.58 2.81 1.05
C GLN A 27 10.08 2.61 0.89
N ASP A 28 10.87 2.97 1.91
CA ASP A 28 12.32 2.97 1.96
C ASP A 28 12.86 1.69 2.62
N ALA A 29 14.15 1.66 2.96
CA ALA A 29 14.72 0.54 3.70
C ALA A 29 14.03 0.36 5.07
N PRO A 30 13.84 -0.87 5.54
CA PRO A 30 14.20 -2.14 4.87
C PRO A 30 13.13 -2.64 3.87
N PHE A 31 11.98 -1.97 3.75
CA PHE A 31 10.82 -2.41 2.95
C PHE A 31 11.15 -2.59 1.46
N PHE A 32 12.04 -1.77 0.91
CA PHE A 32 12.42 -1.82 -0.50
C PHE A 32 13.56 -2.80 -0.82
N ASN A 33 14.14 -3.52 0.16
CA ASN A 33 15.35 -4.34 -0.04
C ASN A 33 15.19 -5.49 -1.05
N LYS A 34 13.96 -5.82 -1.44
CA LYS A 34 13.64 -6.79 -2.50
C LYS A 34 13.07 -6.14 -3.76
N MET A 35 13.01 -4.82 -3.80
CA MET A 35 12.65 -4.10 -5.02
C MET A 35 13.77 -4.17 -6.05
N PRO A 36 13.49 -3.92 -7.34
CA PRO A 36 14.52 -3.91 -8.35
C PRO A 36 15.65 -2.94 -8.03
N GLU A 37 16.86 -3.37 -8.28
CA GLU A 37 18.06 -2.52 -8.16
C GLU A 37 18.07 -1.43 -9.23
N ARG A 38 18.64 -0.30 -8.86
CA ARG A 38 18.91 0.83 -9.74
C ARG A 38 20.31 1.36 -9.47
N LYS A 39 20.87 2.04 -10.46
CA LYS A 39 22.14 2.73 -10.25
C LYS A 39 21.90 3.94 -9.34
N ALA A 40 22.62 3.98 -8.23
CA ALA A 40 22.63 5.14 -7.35
C ALA A 40 23.17 6.39 -8.12
N THR A 41 22.63 7.55 -7.75
CA THR A 41 23.04 8.84 -8.32
C THR A 41 23.37 9.79 -7.17
N GLU A 42 24.06 10.89 -7.49
CA GLU A 42 24.38 11.94 -6.52
C GLU A 42 23.12 12.48 -5.80
N ASN A 43 22.03 12.65 -6.54
CA ASN A 43 20.76 13.15 -6.00
C ASN A 43 19.87 12.07 -5.35
N ASN A 44 20.16 10.80 -5.61
CA ASN A 44 19.49 9.68 -4.98
C ASN A 44 20.45 8.51 -4.78
N PRO A 45 21.07 8.40 -3.61
CA PRO A 45 22.04 7.34 -3.30
C PRO A 45 21.42 5.96 -3.08
N LYS A 46 20.08 5.85 -3.13
CA LYS A 46 19.39 4.57 -2.95
C LYS A 46 19.66 3.62 -4.10
N GLU A 47 19.99 2.39 -3.79
CA GLU A 47 20.30 1.34 -4.76
C GLU A 47 19.09 0.56 -5.25
N HIS A 48 17.93 0.77 -4.62
CA HIS A 48 16.65 0.17 -4.98
C HIS A 48 15.61 1.25 -5.34
N TYR A 49 14.63 0.87 -6.14
CA TYR A 49 13.43 1.67 -6.31
C TYR A 49 12.59 1.62 -5.03
N TYR A 50 11.87 2.71 -4.73
CA TYR A 50 10.91 2.71 -3.65
C TYR A 50 9.81 1.67 -3.89
N VAL A 51 9.19 1.19 -2.81
CA VAL A 51 8.06 0.24 -2.88
C VAL A 51 6.87 0.82 -3.65
N GLY A 52 6.66 2.12 -3.57
CA GLY A 52 5.51 2.82 -4.13
C GLY A 52 4.32 2.85 -3.16
N CYS A 53 3.65 4.00 -3.09
CA CYS A 53 2.59 4.26 -2.12
C CYS A 53 1.43 3.27 -2.21
N VAL A 54 1.07 2.82 -3.41
CA VAL A 54 -0.01 1.84 -3.64
C VAL A 54 0.31 0.51 -2.96
N ALA A 55 1.51 -0.01 -3.18
CA ALA A 55 1.93 -1.28 -2.59
C ALA A 55 2.15 -1.17 -1.08
N THR A 56 2.67 -0.03 -0.60
CA THR A 56 2.84 0.23 0.83
C THR A 56 1.49 0.25 1.56
N ALA A 57 0.49 0.95 1.03
CA ALA A 57 -0.85 0.97 1.61
C ALA A 57 -1.50 -0.42 1.62
N MET A 58 -1.32 -1.21 0.54
CA MET A 58 -1.73 -2.62 0.51
C MET A 58 -1.06 -3.44 1.62
N ALA A 59 0.27 -3.35 1.72
CA ALA A 59 1.05 -4.11 2.69
C ALA A 59 0.68 -3.78 4.14
N GLN A 60 0.37 -2.50 4.45
CA GLN A 60 -0.12 -2.08 5.76
C GLN A 60 -1.47 -2.73 6.10
N ILE A 61 -2.41 -2.79 5.14
CA ILE A 61 -3.70 -3.47 5.32
C ILE A 61 -3.50 -4.97 5.52
N MET A 62 -2.62 -5.59 4.73
CA MET A 62 -2.29 -7.02 4.87
C MET A 62 -1.65 -7.30 6.25
N ARG A 63 -0.77 -6.41 6.73
CA ARG A 63 -0.19 -6.49 8.07
C ARG A 63 -1.25 -6.36 9.16
N PHE A 64 -2.20 -5.47 9.00
CA PHE A 64 -3.32 -5.30 9.94
C PHE A 64 -4.15 -6.59 10.06
N HIS A 65 -4.53 -7.18 8.93
CA HIS A 65 -5.29 -8.43 8.91
C HIS A 65 -4.47 -9.68 9.23
N LYS A 66 -3.13 -9.58 9.20
CA LYS A 66 -2.21 -10.73 9.29
C LYS A 66 -2.59 -11.81 8.27
N TRP A 67 -2.83 -11.37 7.03
CA TRP A 67 -3.31 -12.21 5.94
C TRP A 67 -2.68 -11.81 4.60
N PRO A 68 -2.39 -12.78 3.70
CA PRO A 68 -2.45 -14.24 3.89
C PRO A 68 -1.20 -14.79 4.58
N THR A 69 -1.13 -16.08 4.84
CA THR A 69 0.11 -16.76 5.23
C THR A 69 0.95 -17.16 4.04
N GLN A 70 0.34 -17.27 2.86
CA GLN A 70 1.01 -17.54 1.59
C GLN A 70 0.19 -16.96 0.44
N GLY A 71 0.86 -16.43 -0.57
CA GLY A 71 0.20 -15.96 -1.78
C GLY A 71 -0.14 -17.09 -2.75
N THR A 72 -0.80 -16.74 -3.86
CA THR A 72 -1.30 -17.68 -4.86
C THR A 72 -0.87 -17.29 -6.26
N GLY A 73 -0.45 -18.28 -7.05
CA GLY A 73 -0.12 -18.11 -8.46
C GLY A 73 1.19 -17.38 -8.71
N ASN A 74 1.37 -17.02 -9.94
CA ASN A 74 2.52 -16.26 -10.41
C ASN A 74 2.07 -15.23 -11.44
N MET A 75 2.93 -14.26 -11.70
CA MET A 75 2.70 -13.30 -12.78
C MET A 75 4.01 -12.84 -13.41
N THR A 76 3.87 -12.32 -14.61
CA THR A 76 4.96 -11.67 -15.32
C THR A 76 4.42 -10.38 -15.94
N TYR A 77 5.16 -9.29 -15.78
CA TYR A 77 4.86 -8.05 -16.49
C TYR A 77 6.16 -7.36 -16.91
N THR A 78 6.05 -6.44 -17.86
CA THR A 78 7.15 -5.57 -18.25
C THR A 78 6.83 -4.16 -17.77
N ASP A 79 7.76 -3.56 -17.02
CA ASP A 79 7.57 -2.20 -16.50
C ASP A 79 7.73 -1.13 -17.60
N ASN A 80 7.52 0.12 -17.23
CA ASN A 80 7.63 1.27 -18.12
C ASN A 80 9.08 1.56 -18.57
N LEU A 81 10.09 0.95 -17.96
CA LEU A 81 11.49 1.01 -18.36
C LEU A 81 11.91 -0.16 -19.26
N GLY A 82 10.95 -1.04 -19.62
CA GLY A 82 11.18 -2.21 -20.47
C GLY A 82 11.79 -3.41 -19.73
N LYS A 83 11.88 -3.37 -18.40
CA LYS A 83 12.39 -4.48 -17.59
C LYS A 83 11.27 -5.46 -17.29
N LYS A 84 11.55 -6.74 -17.56
CA LYS A 84 10.63 -7.84 -17.23
C LYS A 84 10.76 -8.21 -15.76
N HIS A 85 9.63 -8.31 -15.09
CA HIS A 85 9.50 -8.78 -13.70
C HIS A 85 8.71 -10.07 -13.65
N VAL A 86 9.15 -10.99 -12.82
CA VAL A 86 8.49 -12.26 -12.55
C VAL A 86 8.25 -12.34 -11.05
N ALA A 87 7.03 -12.59 -10.64
CA ALA A 87 6.64 -12.80 -9.26
C ALA A 87 5.99 -14.16 -9.09
N ASP A 88 6.50 -14.95 -8.18
CA ASP A 88 5.88 -16.19 -7.72
C ASP A 88 5.37 -15.97 -6.30
N PHE A 89 4.06 -15.80 -6.17
CA PHE A 89 3.41 -15.51 -4.89
C PHE A 89 3.38 -16.76 -3.98
N THR A 90 3.57 -17.94 -4.53
CA THR A 90 3.60 -19.19 -3.76
C THR A 90 4.96 -19.43 -3.08
N SER A 91 6.00 -18.73 -3.53
CA SER A 91 7.36 -18.91 -3.03
C SER A 91 7.60 -18.35 -1.63
N ALA A 92 6.74 -17.44 -1.17
CA ALA A 92 6.87 -16.77 0.11
C ALA A 92 5.82 -17.28 1.11
N HIS A 93 6.29 -17.59 2.32
CA HIS A 93 5.44 -17.86 3.47
C HIS A 93 5.55 -16.69 4.46
N PHE A 94 4.44 -16.04 4.76
CA PHE A 94 4.39 -14.87 5.62
C PHE A 94 4.13 -15.29 7.07
N ASP A 95 5.18 -15.29 7.88
CA ASP A 95 5.07 -15.43 9.33
C ASP A 95 4.85 -14.05 9.96
N TRP A 96 3.61 -13.74 10.22
CA TRP A 96 3.21 -12.45 10.79
C TRP A 96 3.78 -12.16 12.17
N THR A 97 4.30 -13.17 12.88
CA THR A 97 5.00 -13.00 14.15
C THR A 97 6.41 -12.42 13.96
N LYS A 98 6.95 -12.54 12.75
CA LYS A 98 8.25 -12.02 12.31
C LYS A 98 8.12 -10.76 11.44
N MET A 99 6.95 -10.16 11.42
CA MET A 99 6.66 -8.93 10.67
C MET A 99 6.15 -7.89 11.65
N PRO A 100 7.04 -7.15 12.34
CA PRO A 100 6.63 -6.18 13.36
C PRO A 100 5.79 -5.05 12.78
N GLU A 101 5.07 -4.33 13.63
CA GLU A 101 4.25 -3.19 13.22
C GLU A 101 5.09 -2.00 12.78
N ARG A 102 6.32 -1.91 13.31
CA ARG A 102 7.29 -0.87 12.98
C ARG A 102 8.66 -1.48 12.79
N LEU A 103 9.38 -1.01 11.79
CA LEU A 103 10.78 -1.34 11.54
C LEU A 103 11.57 -0.04 11.38
N GLU A 104 12.66 0.05 12.13
CA GLU A 104 13.62 1.14 11.98
C GLU A 104 14.55 0.85 10.79
N LEU A 105 15.16 1.89 10.24
CA LEU A 105 16.07 1.79 9.09
C LEU A 105 17.29 0.90 9.36
N ASP A 106 17.72 0.84 10.62
CA ASP A 106 18.88 0.11 11.11
C ASP A 106 18.50 -1.18 11.87
N ASN A 107 17.28 -1.69 11.67
CA ASN A 107 16.85 -2.94 12.30
C ASN A 107 17.82 -4.07 11.97
N ALA A 108 18.40 -4.66 13.01
CA ALA A 108 19.42 -5.70 12.87
C ALA A 108 18.85 -7.11 12.61
N ASP A 109 17.54 -7.31 12.73
CA ASP A 109 16.91 -8.62 12.45
C ASP A 109 16.70 -8.80 10.95
N GLU A 110 17.64 -9.50 10.31
CA GLU A 110 17.59 -9.81 8.89
C GLU A 110 16.37 -10.66 8.49
N THR A 111 15.83 -11.46 9.41
CA THR A 111 14.62 -12.26 9.13
C THR A 111 13.41 -11.36 8.98
N GLU A 112 13.24 -10.41 9.90
CA GLU A 112 12.17 -9.40 9.84
C GLU A 112 12.30 -8.54 8.58
N ASN A 113 13.50 -8.01 8.34
CA ASN A 113 13.79 -7.19 7.17
C ASN A 113 13.47 -7.92 5.85
N ASN A 114 13.92 -9.15 5.72
CA ASN A 114 13.68 -9.96 4.53
C ASN A 114 12.20 -10.28 4.34
N MET A 115 11.46 -10.56 5.40
CA MET A 115 10.07 -10.94 5.30
C MET A 115 9.18 -9.75 4.90
N VAL A 116 9.37 -8.59 5.52
CA VAL A 116 8.62 -7.38 5.13
C VAL A 116 8.98 -6.90 3.73
N ALA A 117 10.27 -6.95 3.35
CA ALA A 117 10.71 -6.60 2.00
C ALA A 117 10.14 -7.57 0.95
N THR A 118 10.03 -8.85 1.26
CA THR A 118 9.41 -9.85 0.37
C THR A 118 7.94 -9.52 0.15
N LEU A 119 7.16 -9.28 1.20
CA LEU A 119 5.76 -8.90 1.06
C LEU A 119 5.61 -7.59 0.27
N SER A 120 6.42 -6.59 0.60
CA SER A 120 6.39 -5.28 -0.07
C SER A 120 6.66 -5.39 -1.57
N SER A 121 7.66 -6.19 -1.97
CA SER A 121 7.98 -6.41 -3.38
C SER A 121 6.89 -7.20 -4.12
N LEU A 122 6.32 -8.22 -3.50
CA LEU A 122 5.21 -8.97 -4.07
C LEU A 122 3.95 -8.11 -4.22
N ALA A 123 3.65 -7.26 -3.23
CA ALA A 123 2.57 -6.29 -3.34
C ALA A 123 2.81 -5.31 -4.50
N ALA A 124 4.04 -4.80 -4.66
CA ALA A 124 4.39 -3.91 -5.75
C ALA A 124 4.25 -4.59 -7.13
N PHE A 125 4.75 -5.80 -7.27
CA PHE A 125 4.63 -6.52 -8.54
C PHE A 125 3.18 -6.86 -8.86
N SER A 126 2.37 -7.25 -7.87
CA SER A 126 0.96 -7.59 -8.08
C SER A 126 0.11 -6.47 -8.67
N VAL A 127 0.52 -5.22 -8.53
CA VAL A 127 -0.14 -4.04 -9.10
C VAL A 127 0.58 -3.49 -10.34
N HIS A 128 1.52 -4.24 -10.92
CA HIS A 128 2.34 -3.83 -12.07
C HIS A 128 3.06 -2.49 -11.85
N MET A 129 3.81 -2.40 -10.75
CA MET A 129 4.51 -1.17 -10.37
C MET A 129 5.37 -0.64 -11.52
N SER A 130 5.22 0.63 -11.81
CA SER A 130 6.03 1.39 -12.76
C SER A 130 7.10 2.17 -12.01
N PHE A 131 8.28 2.32 -12.63
CA PHE A 131 9.43 2.94 -12.00
C PHE A 131 9.87 4.20 -12.74
N MET A 132 10.40 5.17 -12.01
CA MET A 132 10.91 6.43 -12.54
C MET A 132 12.43 6.52 -12.38
N PRO A 133 13.15 7.22 -13.28
CA PRO A 133 14.59 7.39 -13.15
C PRO A 133 15.02 8.02 -11.81
N SER A 134 14.15 8.82 -11.18
CA SER A 134 14.35 9.40 -9.85
C SER A 134 14.40 8.35 -8.72
N GLY A 135 13.96 7.11 -8.96
CA GLY A 135 13.84 6.06 -7.96
C GLY A 135 12.41 5.90 -7.41
N GLU A 136 11.52 6.83 -7.71
CA GLU A 136 10.11 6.75 -7.35
C GLU A 136 9.41 5.61 -8.08
N ALA A 137 8.29 5.16 -7.52
CA ALA A 137 7.47 4.11 -8.08
C ALA A 137 5.98 4.42 -7.92
N GLY A 138 5.19 4.03 -8.92
CA GLY A 138 3.76 4.28 -8.93
C GLY A 138 2.97 3.18 -9.63
N ALA A 139 1.72 3.01 -9.23
CA ALA A 139 0.79 2.07 -9.84
C ALA A 139 -0.63 2.64 -9.81
N TYR A 140 -1.51 2.11 -10.65
CA TYR A 140 -2.92 2.47 -10.62
C TYR A 140 -3.62 1.82 -9.42
N SER A 141 -4.26 2.62 -8.58
CA SER A 141 -4.96 2.18 -7.37
C SER A 141 -6.07 1.15 -7.65
N GLN A 142 -6.70 1.22 -8.80
CA GLN A 142 -7.73 0.25 -9.22
C GLN A 142 -7.19 -1.18 -9.42
N ALA A 143 -5.88 -1.36 -9.59
CA ALA A 143 -5.26 -2.69 -9.69
C ALA A 143 -5.27 -3.44 -8.35
N VAL A 144 -5.41 -2.73 -7.23
CA VAL A 144 -5.33 -3.29 -5.87
C VAL A 144 -6.39 -4.36 -5.62
N THR A 145 -7.63 -4.16 -6.07
CA THR A 145 -8.71 -5.14 -5.85
C THR A 145 -8.39 -6.47 -6.53
N GLY A 146 -7.98 -6.43 -7.80
CA GLY A 146 -7.57 -7.64 -8.52
C GLY A 146 -6.35 -8.32 -7.92
N ALA A 147 -5.37 -7.54 -7.48
CA ALA A 147 -4.16 -8.05 -6.84
C ALA A 147 -4.48 -8.78 -5.52
N LEU A 148 -5.29 -8.17 -4.65
CA LEU A 148 -5.67 -8.77 -3.37
C LEU A 148 -6.47 -10.06 -3.54
N VAL A 149 -7.39 -10.11 -4.49
CA VAL A 149 -8.21 -11.31 -4.76
C VAL A 149 -7.35 -12.41 -5.40
N ASN A 150 -6.64 -12.10 -6.48
CA ASN A 150 -6.00 -13.12 -7.31
C ASN A 150 -4.72 -13.70 -6.68
N HIS A 151 -4.01 -12.89 -5.89
CA HIS A 151 -2.69 -13.27 -5.38
C HIS A 151 -2.63 -13.39 -3.86
N PHE A 152 -3.54 -12.75 -3.14
CA PHE A 152 -3.49 -12.72 -1.68
C PHE A 152 -4.76 -13.28 -1.01
N GLY A 153 -5.67 -13.89 -1.79
CA GLY A 153 -6.81 -14.64 -1.26
C GLY A 153 -7.81 -13.80 -0.46
N TYR A 154 -7.93 -12.51 -0.78
CA TYR A 154 -8.99 -11.66 -0.25
C TYR A 154 -10.33 -11.99 -0.89
N ASP A 155 -11.42 -11.63 -0.21
CA ASP A 155 -12.77 -11.89 -0.67
C ASP A 155 -13.08 -11.18 -1.99
N THR A 156 -13.81 -11.85 -2.89
CA THR A 156 -14.20 -11.30 -4.19
C THR A 156 -15.22 -10.16 -4.08
N GLY A 157 -15.81 -9.93 -2.93
CA GLY A 157 -16.68 -8.79 -2.63
C GLY A 157 -15.94 -7.45 -2.48
N ILE A 158 -14.59 -7.47 -2.41
CA ILE A 158 -13.80 -6.23 -2.41
C ILE A 158 -14.08 -5.41 -3.67
N ALA A 159 -14.30 -4.11 -3.54
CA ALA A 159 -14.69 -3.26 -4.64
C ALA A 159 -13.92 -1.95 -4.68
N TYR A 160 -13.48 -1.56 -5.88
CA TYR A 160 -12.95 -0.23 -6.15
C TYR A 160 -14.10 0.75 -6.39
N LYS A 161 -14.13 1.85 -5.65
CA LYS A 161 -15.13 2.90 -5.77
C LYS A 161 -14.47 4.21 -6.18
N LYS A 162 -15.14 4.97 -7.07
CA LYS A 162 -14.67 6.28 -7.49
C LYS A 162 -15.55 7.37 -6.88
N ARG A 163 -14.91 8.36 -6.25
CA ARG A 163 -15.56 9.48 -5.59
C ARG A 163 -16.57 10.20 -6.49
N GLU A 164 -16.28 10.33 -7.76
CA GLU A 164 -17.09 11.04 -8.75
C GLU A 164 -18.51 10.50 -8.93
N TYR A 165 -18.76 9.23 -8.56
CA TYR A 165 -20.07 8.59 -8.69
C TYR A 165 -20.96 8.71 -7.44
N TYR A 166 -20.52 9.43 -6.42
CA TYR A 166 -21.21 9.50 -5.13
C TYR A 166 -21.29 10.94 -4.63
N SER A 167 -22.41 11.27 -3.97
CA SER A 167 -22.49 12.50 -3.20
C SER A 167 -21.56 12.44 -1.99
N THR A 168 -21.19 13.60 -1.44
CA THR A 168 -20.32 13.64 -0.25
C THR A 168 -20.87 12.83 0.93
N PRO A 169 -22.17 12.93 1.30
CA PRO A 169 -22.71 12.09 2.35
C PRO A 169 -22.63 10.59 2.08
N GLN A 170 -22.90 10.16 0.83
CA GLN A 170 -22.77 8.74 0.45
C GLN A 170 -21.34 8.25 0.55
N TRP A 171 -20.38 9.05 0.08
CA TRP A 171 -18.96 8.71 0.15
C TRP A 171 -18.48 8.54 1.58
N ILE A 172 -18.80 9.50 2.44
CA ILE A 172 -18.46 9.45 3.87
C ILE A 172 -19.12 8.25 4.54
N ALA A 173 -20.41 7.99 4.25
CA ALA A 173 -21.13 6.86 4.84
C ALA A 173 -20.50 5.51 4.48
N MET A 174 -20.03 5.33 3.23
CA MET A 174 -19.34 4.09 2.83
C MET A 174 -18.05 3.90 3.60
N ILE A 175 -17.23 4.94 3.74
CA ILE A 175 -15.95 4.86 4.48
C ILE A 175 -16.25 4.53 5.95
N LYS A 176 -17.17 5.24 6.59
CA LYS A 176 -17.54 4.99 7.97
C LYS A 176 -18.07 3.57 8.20
N THR A 177 -18.87 3.03 7.28
CA THR A 177 -19.35 1.64 7.34
C THR A 177 -18.20 0.62 7.43
N GLU A 178 -17.14 0.83 6.65
CA GLU A 178 -15.96 -0.04 6.69
C GLU A 178 -15.21 0.12 8.02
N LEU A 179 -14.97 1.36 8.43
CA LEU A 179 -14.23 1.66 9.66
C LEU A 179 -14.97 1.20 10.91
N ASP A 180 -16.29 1.38 10.97
CA ASP A 180 -17.16 0.90 12.07
C ASP A 180 -17.13 -0.63 12.18
N ALA A 181 -16.93 -1.31 11.05
CA ALA A 181 -16.75 -2.76 11.00
C ALA A 181 -15.30 -3.23 11.26
N GLY A 182 -14.41 -2.31 11.64
CA GLY A 182 -13.00 -2.61 11.93
C GLY A 182 -12.18 -2.93 10.68
N ARG A 183 -12.57 -2.43 9.52
CA ARG A 183 -11.84 -2.63 8.26
C ARG A 183 -11.19 -1.34 7.77
N PRO A 184 -9.86 -1.23 7.79
CA PRO A 184 -9.16 -0.09 7.24
C PRO A 184 -9.36 -0.01 5.71
N VAL A 185 -9.50 1.20 5.20
CA VAL A 185 -9.86 1.46 3.79
C VAL A 185 -8.62 1.89 3.02
N PHE A 186 -8.27 1.14 1.96
CA PHE A 186 -7.31 1.63 0.98
C PHE A 186 -7.90 2.87 0.30
N TYR A 187 -7.20 3.97 0.38
CA TYR A 187 -7.64 5.25 -0.17
C TYR A 187 -6.59 5.83 -1.10
N SER A 188 -7.03 6.50 -2.15
CA SER A 188 -6.13 7.23 -3.02
C SER A 188 -6.77 8.54 -3.48
N ALA A 189 -5.95 9.54 -3.67
CA ALA A 189 -6.35 10.83 -4.21
C ALA A 189 -5.31 11.30 -5.24
N SER A 190 -5.74 12.11 -6.18
CA SER A 190 -4.88 12.78 -7.15
C SER A 190 -5.09 14.28 -7.10
N ASN A 191 -4.09 15.01 -7.60
CA ASN A 191 -4.22 16.44 -7.82
C ASN A 191 -5.33 16.75 -8.85
N GLU A 192 -5.87 17.95 -8.83
CA GLU A 192 -6.90 18.39 -9.79
C GLU A 192 -6.43 18.31 -11.24
N ASP A 193 -5.13 18.52 -11.49
CA ASP A 193 -4.51 18.42 -12.82
C ASP A 193 -4.17 16.97 -13.23
N GLY A 194 -4.41 16.00 -12.34
CA GLY A 194 -4.14 14.58 -12.56
C GLY A 194 -2.64 14.19 -12.66
N LYS A 195 -1.72 15.14 -12.41
CA LYS A 195 -0.28 14.91 -12.58
C LYS A 195 0.43 14.34 -11.35
N GLY A 196 -0.27 14.25 -10.24
CA GLY A 196 0.26 13.66 -9.01
C GLY A 196 -0.84 13.00 -8.23
N GLY A 197 -0.47 11.97 -7.48
CA GLY A 197 -1.41 11.26 -6.62
C GLY A 197 -0.68 10.54 -5.52
N HIS A 198 -1.43 10.14 -4.52
CA HIS A 198 -0.92 9.37 -3.40
C HIS A 198 -1.95 8.34 -2.94
N ALA A 199 -1.47 7.16 -2.55
CA ALA A 199 -2.26 6.14 -1.91
C ALA A 199 -1.86 6.02 -0.45
N PHE A 200 -2.84 5.81 0.41
CA PHE A 200 -2.68 5.69 1.85
C PHE A 200 -3.83 4.86 2.45
N VAL A 201 -3.79 4.64 3.74
CA VAL A 201 -4.86 3.93 4.45
C VAL A 201 -5.68 4.93 5.26
N CYS A 202 -7.00 4.92 5.05
CA CYS A 202 -7.93 5.59 5.94
C CYS A 202 -8.35 4.57 7.01
N ASP A 203 -8.06 4.87 8.28
CA ASP A 203 -8.13 3.87 9.35
C ASP A 203 -8.86 4.35 10.61
N GLY A 204 -9.45 5.54 10.59
CA GLY A 204 -10.22 6.07 11.69
C GLY A 204 -10.95 7.36 11.34
N TYR A 205 -11.82 7.83 12.25
CA TYR A 205 -12.53 9.12 12.13
C TYR A 205 -13.04 9.61 13.48
N ASP A 206 -13.27 10.90 13.58
CA ASP A 206 -13.89 11.66 14.67
C ASP A 206 -15.13 12.45 14.23
#